data_cefa38fc13b637e5bc8013cd1827d382
#
_entry.id   cefa38fc13b637e5bc8013cd1827d382
#
_cell.length_a   1.000
_cell.length_b   1.000
_cell.length_c   1.000
_cell.angle_alpha   90.00
_cell.angle_beta   90.00
_cell.angle_gamma   90.00
#
_symmetry.space_group_name_H-M   'P 1'
#
loop_
_entity.id
_entity.type
_entity.pdbx_description
1 polymer ?
#
loop_
_entity_poly.entity_id
_entity_poly.type
_entity_poly.pdbx_seq_one_letter_code
_entity_poly.pdbx_strand_id
1 'polypeptide(L)'
;MNNPSRVEYQTTPAQYKHWKLEFNGPVATLKADFDENAGLRPGYKLKLNSYDLGVDIELNDAIQRIRFEHPEVRTVVMTSAKDRVFCSGANIFMLGVSSHAWKVNFCKFTNETRNGLEDSSTHSSLKFLAAVNGACAGGGYELALACDEIILVDDRSSAVSLPEVPLLGVLPGTGGLTRVTDKRHVRHDLADLFCTSAEGVRGEKAVAWRLVDAVAKPAVFAQKVQERALALAAQSDRPADAKGVALTPLERTLEADALRYTHVTVEIDRAKRTATWTVKAPTGAQPSDIAAIIIEPVQGE
;
A
#
# COMPACT_ATOMS: atom_id res chain seq x y z
N MET A 1 23.72 -24.65 0.57
CA MET A 1 23.17 -23.28 0.75
C MET A 1 21.71 -23.37 0.37
N ASN A 2 20.79 -23.17 1.32
CA ASN A 2 19.37 -23.23 1.02
C ASN A 2 19.04 -22.10 0.04
N ASN A 3 18.58 -22.48 -1.15
CA ASN A 3 18.04 -21.56 -2.13
C ASN A 3 16.92 -20.73 -1.42
N PRO A 4 17.03 -19.41 -1.30
CA PRO A 4 15.98 -18.64 -0.65
C PRO A 4 14.68 -18.94 -1.41
N SER A 5 13.67 -19.43 -0.69
CA SER A 5 12.37 -19.73 -1.28
C SER A 5 11.90 -18.48 -2.03
N ARG A 6 11.61 -18.64 -3.31
CA ARG A 6 11.16 -17.57 -4.18
C ARG A 6 9.86 -17.00 -3.61
N VAL A 7 9.76 -15.68 -3.56
CA VAL A 7 8.51 -14.99 -3.17
C VAL A 7 7.56 -14.98 -4.36
N GLU A 8 6.33 -15.42 -4.15
CA GLU A 8 5.26 -15.27 -5.11
C GLU A 8 4.58 -13.91 -4.90
N TYR A 9 4.62 -13.06 -5.90
CA TYR A 9 4.00 -11.72 -5.89
C TYR A 9 2.61 -11.71 -6.52
N GLN A 10 2.22 -12.78 -7.20
CA GLN A 10 0.93 -12.90 -7.84
C GLN A 10 -0.10 -13.37 -6.82
N THR A 11 -1.20 -12.64 -6.69
CA THR A 11 -2.30 -12.96 -5.77
C THR A 11 -3.62 -12.51 -6.36
N THR A 12 -4.73 -12.83 -5.70
CA THR A 12 -6.08 -12.41 -6.07
C THR A 12 -6.89 -12.13 -4.81
N PRO A 13 -7.97 -11.34 -4.86
CA PRO A 13 -8.80 -11.05 -3.68
C PRO A 13 -9.31 -12.28 -2.94
N ALA A 14 -9.58 -13.38 -3.64
CA ALA A 14 -10.00 -14.65 -3.03
C ALA A 14 -8.90 -15.33 -2.17
N GLN A 15 -7.65 -14.94 -2.34
CA GLN A 15 -6.49 -15.48 -1.63
C GLN A 15 -6.00 -14.57 -0.51
N TYR A 16 -6.55 -13.35 -0.38
CA TYR A 16 -6.13 -12.41 0.65
C TYR A 16 -6.36 -12.96 2.05
N LYS A 17 -5.35 -12.83 2.90
CA LYS A 17 -5.34 -13.20 4.32
C LYS A 17 -5.33 -11.98 5.23
N HIS A 18 -4.96 -10.83 4.69
CA HIS A 18 -4.65 -9.63 5.46
C HIS A 18 -5.59 -8.47 5.14
N TRP A 19 -5.97 -8.30 3.87
CA TRP A 19 -6.82 -7.20 3.45
C TRP A 19 -8.20 -7.70 3.06
N LYS A 20 -9.22 -6.99 3.53
CA LYS A 20 -10.61 -7.15 3.09
C LYS A 20 -10.96 -5.98 2.20
N LEU A 21 -11.44 -6.29 1.00
CA LEU A 21 -11.85 -5.31 0.00
C LEU A 21 -13.37 -5.33 -0.13
N GLU A 22 -14.01 -4.19 0.11
CA GLU A 22 -15.45 -4.00 0.05
C GLU A 22 -15.76 -2.82 -0.89
N PHE A 23 -16.84 -2.92 -1.68
CA PHE A 23 -17.27 -1.89 -2.61
C PHE A 23 -18.66 -1.36 -2.23
N ASN A 24 -18.81 -0.04 -2.22
CA ASN A 24 -20.08 0.63 -1.97
C ASN A 24 -20.20 1.86 -2.89
N GLY A 25 -20.75 1.67 -4.08
CA GLY A 25 -20.83 2.72 -5.10
C GLY A 25 -19.46 3.31 -5.43
N PRO A 26 -19.27 4.63 -5.35
CA PRO A 26 -18.01 5.27 -5.70
C PRO A 26 -16.91 5.13 -4.63
N VAL A 27 -17.17 4.40 -3.55
CA VAL A 27 -16.24 4.22 -2.44
C VAL A 27 -15.88 2.74 -2.29
N ALA A 28 -14.59 2.43 -2.32
CA ALA A 28 -14.07 1.14 -1.87
C ALA A 28 -13.51 1.27 -0.46
N THR A 29 -13.56 0.19 0.32
CA THR A 29 -12.93 0.11 1.64
C THR A 29 -11.89 -1.00 1.65
N LEU A 30 -10.64 -0.66 1.94
CA LEU A 30 -9.57 -1.58 2.26
C LEU A 30 -9.42 -1.66 3.78
N LYS A 31 -9.84 -2.78 4.34
CA LYS A 31 -9.85 -3.02 5.78
C LYS A 31 -8.72 -3.95 6.18
N ALA A 32 -7.76 -3.44 6.95
CA ALA A 32 -6.66 -4.21 7.51
C ALA A 32 -7.17 -5.16 8.61
N ASP A 33 -7.10 -6.46 8.36
CA ASP A 33 -7.44 -7.53 9.31
C ASP A 33 -6.39 -8.62 9.20
N PHE A 34 -5.15 -8.26 9.54
CA PHE A 34 -4.01 -9.12 9.28
C PHE A 34 -4.09 -10.40 10.12
N ASP A 35 -4.06 -11.55 9.42
CA ASP A 35 -3.94 -12.84 10.08
C ASP A 35 -2.55 -12.95 10.74
N GLU A 36 -2.57 -12.98 12.06
CA GLU A 36 -1.34 -12.98 12.86
C GLU A 36 -0.44 -14.19 12.59
N ASN A 37 -0.99 -15.29 12.12
CA ASN A 37 -0.28 -16.55 11.87
C ASN A 37 0.08 -16.76 10.40
N ALA A 38 -0.36 -15.88 9.50
CA ALA A 38 -0.13 -15.98 8.07
C ALA A 38 1.08 -15.15 7.59
N GLY A 39 2.08 -14.94 8.43
CA GLY A 39 3.34 -14.34 8.01
C GLY A 39 3.96 -15.09 6.83
N LEU A 40 4.56 -14.37 5.90
CA LEU A 40 5.15 -14.94 4.67
C LEU A 40 6.26 -15.95 4.93
N ARG A 41 6.87 -15.91 6.13
CA ARG A 41 7.90 -16.83 6.59
C ARG A 41 7.64 -17.25 8.04
N PRO A 42 8.14 -18.42 8.46
CA PRO A 42 8.06 -18.82 9.86
C PRO A 42 8.95 -17.94 10.77
N GLY A 43 8.67 -17.96 12.07
CA GLY A 43 9.51 -17.32 13.11
C GLY A 43 8.99 -16.00 13.64
N TYR A 44 7.85 -15.49 13.16
CA TYR A 44 7.20 -14.29 13.69
C TYR A 44 5.68 -14.36 13.54
N LYS A 45 4.99 -13.45 14.23
CA LYS A 45 3.53 -13.27 14.13
C LYS A 45 3.21 -11.80 13.85
N LEU A 46 2.19 -11.56 13.02
CA LEU A 46 1.75 -10.21 12.60
C LEU A 46 0.79 -9.58 13.63
N LYS A 47 1.22 -9.49 14.90
CA LYS A 47 0.41 -8.90 15.96
C LYS A 47 0.16 -7.41 15.71
N LEU A 48 -0.97 -6.90 16.19
CA LEU A 48 -1.34 -5.49 16.13
C LEU A 48 -1.32 -4.91 14.70
N ASN A 49 -1.73 -5.70 13.74
CA ASN A 49 -1.59 -5.34 12.32
C ASN A 49 -0.16 -4.87 11.96
N SER A 50 0.87 -5.48 12.57
CA SER A 50 2.23 -5.32 12.04
C SER A 50 2.34 -6.08 10.73
N TYR A 51 3.11 -5.56 9.78
CA TYR A 51 3.13 -6.12 8.44
C TYR A 51 4.50 -6.68 8.03
N ASP A 52 4.44 -7.64 7.12
CA ASP A 52 5.56 -8.14 6.35
C ASP A 52 5.32 -7.92 4.84
N LEU A 53 6.17 -8.47 3.99
CA LEU A 53 6.05 -8.34 2.54
C LEU A 53 4.74 -8.93 2.00
N GLY A 54 4.18 -9.98 2.63
CA GLY A 54 2.92 -10.61 2.20
C GLY A 54 1.74 -9.65 2.29
N VAL A 55 1.70 -8.85 3.35
CA VAL A 55 0.66 -7.81 3.54
C VAL A 55 0.72 -6.76 2.43
N ASP A 56 1.93 -6.33 2.05
CA ASP A 56 2.10 -5.34 0.98
C ASP A 56 1.87 -5.91 -0.42
N ILE A 57 2.11 -7.21 -0.64
CA ILE A 57 1.75 -7.88 -1.91
C ILE A 57 0.24 -7.81 -2.13
N GLU A 58 -0.56 -8.15 -1.12
CA GLU A 58 -2.01 -8.05 -1.19
C GLU A 58 -2.48 -6.60 -1.37
N LEU A 59 -1.88 -5.66 -0.65
CA LEU A 59 -2.21 -4.23 -0.76
C LEU A 59 -1.93 -3.71 -2.18
N ASN A 60 -0.78 -4.04 -2.75
CA ASN A 60 -0.44 -3.64 -4.10
C ASN A 60 -1.43 -4.21 -5.13
N ASP A 61 -1.75 -5.50 -5.05
CA ASP A 61 -2.73 -6.14 -5.93
C ASP A 61 -4.11 -5.46 -5.79
N ALA A 62 -4.56 -5.21 -4.56
CA ALA A 62 -5.83 -4.54 -4.30
C ALA A 62 -5.90 -3.13 -4.91
N ILE A 63 -4.83 -2.34 -4.77
CA ILE A 63 -4.75 -0.98 -5.35
C ILE A 63 -4.83 -1.06 -6.88
N GLN A 64 -4.08 -1.97 -7.52
CA GLN A 64 -4.11 -2.14 -8.96
C GLN A 64 -5.48 -2.56 -9.46
N ARG A 65 -6.15 -3.51 -8.78
CA ARG A 65 -7.51 -3.92 -9.15
C ARG A 65 -8.51 -2.79 -9.02
N ILE A 66 -8.51 -2.06 -7.90
CA ILE A 66 -9.39 -0.89 -7.73
C ILE A 66 -9.13 0.13 -8.84
N ARG A 67 -7.86 0.35 -9.19
CA ARG A 67 -7.48 1.33 -10.21
C ARG A 67 -7.95 0.96 -11.60
N PHE A 68 -7.80 -0.30 -12.00
CA PHE A 68 -7.99 -0.75 -13.38
C PHE A 68 -9.25 -1.57 -13.59
N GLU A 69 -9.67 -2.41 -12.63
CA GLU A 69 -10.89 -3.22 -12.77
C GLU A 69 -12.16 -2.47 -12.36
N HIS A 70 -12.03 -1.45 -11.46
CA HIS A 70 -13.15 -0.74 -10.83
C HIS A 70 -13.12 0.78 -11.11
N PRO A 71 -13.31 1.21 -12.36
CA PRO A 71 -13.29 2.65 -12.70
C PRO A 71 -14.42 3.45 -12.04
N GLU A 72 -15.49 2.80 -11.59
CA GLU A 72 -16.57 3.40 -10.82
C GLU A 72 -16.13 3.87 -9.43
N VAL A 73 -15.07 3.27 -8.87
CA VAL A 73 -14.51 3.68 -7.58
C VAL A 73 -13.71 4.96 -7.75
N ARG A 74 -14.00 5.95 -6.91
CA ARG A 74 -13.40 7.27 -6.90
C ARG A 74 -12.63 7.57 -5.63
N THR A 75 -13.02 6.92 -4.52
CA THR A 75 -12.33 7.05 -3.23
C THR A 75 -12.12 5.67 -2.60
N VAL A 76 -10.95 5.49 -2.02
CA VAL A 76 -10.61 4.31 -1.23
C VAL A 76 -10.45 4.73 0.23
N VAL A 77 -11.23 4.15 1.11
CA VAL A 77 -11.07 4.29 2.56
C VAL A 77 -10.17 3.17 3.06
N MET A 78 -9.07 3.52 3.69
CA MET A 78 -8.17 2.57 4.35
C MET A 78 -8.40 2.61 5.86
N THR A 79 -8.79 1.49 6.46
CA THR A 79 -9.10 1.38 7.88
C THR A 79 -8.68 0.02 8.44
N SER A 80 -8.93 -0.23 9.71
CA SER A 80 -8.65 -1.51 10.36
C SER A 80 -9.92 -2.17 10.91
N ALA A 81 -9.94 -3.49 10.86
CA ALA A 81 -10.96 -4.31 11.53
C ALA A 81 -10.65 -4.54 13.01
N LYS A 82 -9.41 -4.29 13.45
CA LYS A 82 -9.02 -4.45 14.84
C LYS A 82 -9.44 -3.24 15.67
N ASP A 83 -9.97 -3.52 16.85
CA ASP A 83 -10.35 -2.46 17.78
C ASP A 83 -9.10 -1.72 18.28
N ARG A 84 -9.13 -0.38 18.26
CA ARG A 84 -8.10 0.52 18.77
C ARG A 84 -6.70 0.35 18.18
N VAL A 85 -6.57 -0.38 17.06
CA VAL A 85 -5.31 -0.57 16.35
C VAL A 85 -5.55 -0.36 14.86
N PHE A 86 -4.91 0.64 14.27
CA PHE A 86 -4.85 0.78 12.83
C PHE A 86 -3.73 -0.11 12.27
N CYS A 87 -2.48 0.21 12.60
CA CYS A 87 -1.31 -0.57 12.17
C CYS A 87 -0.09 -0.17 13.00
N SER A 88 0.63 -1.15 13.52
CA SER A 88 1.85 -0.92 14.32
C SER A 88 3.13 -0.86 13.47
N GLY A 89 3.01 -0.89 12.13
CA GLY A 89 4.13 -0.76 11.21
C GLY A 89 4.82 -2.09 10.86
N ALA A 90 6.03 -2.00 10.34
CA ALA A 90 6.80 -3.17 9.93
C ALA A 90 7.06 -4.12 11.11
N ASN A 91 6.91 -5.42 10.87
CA ASN A 91 7.12 -6.42 11.92
C ASN A 91 8.60 -6.50 12.32
N ILE A 92 8.92 -6.03 13.52
CA ILE A 92 10.30 -5.95 14.03
C ILE A 92 10.94 -7.33 14.21
N PHE A 93 10.15 -8.36 14.55
CA PHE A 93 10.67 -9.73 14.66
C PHE A 93 11.04 -10.28 13.28
N MET A 94 10.19 -10.06 12.27
CA MET A 94 10.51 -10.38 10.88
C MET A 94 11.81 -9.70 10.46
N LEU A 95 11.97 -8.40 10.74
CA LEU A 95 13.21 -7.68 10.45
C LEU A 95 14.41 -8.28 11.19
N GLY A 96 14.24 -8.66 12.46
CA GLY A 96 15.31 -9.26 13.28
C GLY A 96 15.85 -10.58 12.71
N VAL A 97 14.98 -11.44 12.18
CA VAL A 97 15.36 -12.76 11.64
C VAL A 97 15.68 -12.75 10.15
N SER A 98 15.54 -11.61 9.47
CA SER A 98 15.73 -11.50 8.02
C SER A 98 17.15 -11.16 7.62
N SER A 99 17.60 -11.69 6.48
CA SER A 99 18.87 -11.30 5.85
C SER A 99 18.79 -9.86 5.35
N HIS A 100 19.95 -9.24 5.14
CA HIS A 100 20.02 -7.88 4.56
C HIS A 100 19.31 -7.78 3.21
N ALA A 101 19.55 -8.72 2.30
CA ALA A 101 18.89 -8.75 0.99
C ALA A 101 17.35 -8.80 1.10
N TRP A 102 16.82 -9.55 2.08
CA TRP A 102 15.38 -9.58 2.34
C TRP A 102 14.86 -8.23 2.83
N LYS A 103 15.57 -7.59 3.75
CA LYS A 103 15.20 -6.25 4.27
C LYS A 103 15.17 -5.22 3.15
N VAL A 104 16.18 -5.21 2.26
CA VAL A 104 16.24 -4.31 1.11
C VAL A 104 15.04 -4.54 0.19
N ASN A 105 14.74 -5.79 -0.16
CA ASN A 105 13.60 -6.11 -1.02
C ASN A 105 12.26 -5.71 -0.36
N PHE A 106 12.09 -5.98 0.93
CA PHE A 106 10.93 -5.56 1.70
C PHE A 106 10.76 -4.04 1.67
N CYS A 107 11.79 -3.29 2.04
CA CYS A 107 11.72 -1.82 2.04
C CYS A 107 11.46 -1.26 0.64
N LYS A 108 12.08 -1.82 -0.40
CA LYS A 108 11.84 -1.41 -1.79
C LYS A 108 10.37 -1.58 -2.16
N PHE A 109 9.81 -2.76 -1.94
CA PHE A 109 8.43 -3.06 -2.32
C PHE A 109 7.41 -2.22 -1.54
N THR A 110 7.63 -2.03 -0.23
CA THR A 110 6.78 -1.17 0.59
C THR A 110 6.81 0.30 0.14
N ASN A 111 7.97 0.81 -0.27
CA ASN A 111 8.06 2.15 -0.86
C ASN A 111 7.30 2.24 -2.19
N GLU A 112 7.44 1.25 -3.05
CA GLU A 112 6.72 1.21 -4.34
C GLU A 112 5.20 1.17 -4.13
N THR A 113 4.72 0.43 -3.13
CA THR A 113 3.29 0.38 -2.80
C THR A 113 2.77 1.75 -2.33
N ARG A 114 3.52 2.47 -1.47
CA ARG A 114 3.13 3.82 -1.01
C ARG A 114 3.17 4.83 -2.15
N ASN A 115 4.18 4.77 -3.01
CA ASN A 115 4.25 5.58 -4.21
C ASN A 115 3.10 5.26 -5.18
N GLY A 116 2.67 4.00 -5.26
CA GLY A 116 1.52 3.56 -6.05
C GLY A 116 0.18 4.19 -5.60
N LEU A 117 -0.01 4.45 -4.30
CA LEU A 117 -1.16 5.22 -3.80
C LEU A 117 -1.14 6.66 -4.35
N GLU A 118 -0.01 7.34 -4.21
CA GLU A 118 0.18 8.72 -4.66
C GLU A 118 0.08 8.84 -6.19
N ASP A 119 0.65 7.89 -6.93
CA ASP A 119 0.53 7.81 -8.38
C ASP A 119 -0.93 7.60 -8.83
N SER A 120 -1.67 6.72 -8.14
CA SER A 120 -3.09 6.49 -8.42
C SER A 120 -3.93 7.74 -8.15
N SER A 121 -3.62 8.51 -7.11
CA SER A 121 -4.29 9.78 -6.82
C SER A 121 -3.99 10.83 -7.88
N THR A 122 -2.72 10.94 -8.29
CA THR A 122 -2.27 11.98 -9.23
C THR A 122 -2.71 11.71 -10.65
N HIS A 123 -2.57 10.45 -11.12
CA HIS A 123 -2.72 10.10 -12.54
C HIS A 123 -3.99 9.33 -12.86
N SER A 124 -4.76 8.92 -11.86
CA SER A 124 -6.04 8.22 -12.07
C SER A 124 -7.19 8.81 -11.27
N SER A 125 -6.99 9.95 -10.60
CA SER A 125 -7.99 10.64 -9.78
C SER A 125 -8.68 9.72 -8.75
N LEU A 126 -7.98 8.68 -8.30
CA LEU A 126 -8.43 7.75 -7.27
C LEU A 126 -7.97 8.24 -5.90
N LYS A 127 -8.85 8.85 -5.13
CA LYS A 127 -8.51 9.44 -3.84
C LYS A 127 -8.42 8.41 -2.72
N PHE A 128 -7.50 8.64 -1.78
CA PHE A 128 -7.27 7.76 -0.63
C PHE A 128 -7.49 8.50 0.67
N LEU A 129 -8.34 7.93 1.53
CA LEU A 129 -8.65 8.44 2.87
C LEU A 129 -8.21 7.43 3.93
N ALA A 130 -7.21 7.77 4.73
CA ALA A 130 -6.85 6.97 5.89
C ALA A 130 -7.82 7.26 7.06
N ALA A 131 -8.66 6.28 7.37
CA ALA A 131 -9.57 6.31 8.53
C ALA A 131 -8.88 5.58 9.70
N VAL A 132 -8.08 6.33 10.43
CA VAL A 132 -7.22 5.82 11.51
C VAL A 132 -8.04 5.60 12.78
N ASN A 133 -8.57 4.40 12.94
CA ASN A 133 -9.48 4.00 14.03
C ASN A 133 -8.77 3.52 15.29
N GLY A 134 -7.45 3.68 15.39
CA GLY A 134 -6.66 3.21 16.51
C GLY A 134 -5.21 3.68 16.44
N ALA A 135 -4.36 3.07 17.25
CA ALA A 135 -2.92 3.34 17.25
C ALA A 135 -2.30 3.12 15.85
N CYS A 136 -1.52 4.09 15.39
CA CYS A 136 -0.94 4.13 14.06
C CYS A 136 0.53 4.54 14.15
N ALA A 137 1.43 3.58 14.06
CA ALA A 137 2.84 3.78 14.36
C ALA A 137 3.76 3.32 13.24
N GLY A 138 4.90 4.00 13.09
CA GLY A 138 5.95 3.62 12.16
C GLY A 138 5.43 3.49 10.73
N GLY A 139 5.75 2.39 10.08
CA GLY A 139 5.28 2.10 8.74
C GLY A 139 3.75 2.09 8.57
N GLY A 140 2.97 1.92 9.64
CA GLY A 140 1.52 2.10 9.62
C GLY A 140 1.14 3.57 9.42
N TYR A 141 1.85 4.49 10.06
CA TYR A 141 1.64 5.91 9.82
C TYR A 141 2.23 6.35 8.47
N GLU A 142 3.34 5.75 8.02
CA GLU A 142 3.86 5.98 6.67
C GLU A 142 2.85 5.57 5.58
N LEU A 143 2.06 4.52 5.81
CA LEU A 143 0.95 4.14 4.94
C LEU A 143 -0.16 5.21 4.94
N ALA A 144 -0.57 5.69 6.11
CA ALA A 144 -1.55 6.78 6.22
C ALA A 144 -1.06 8.07 5.55
N LEU A 145 0.23 8.41 5.70
CA LEU A 145 0.87 9.56 5.05
C LEU A 145 0.85 9.49 3.51
N ALA A 146 0.84 8.28 2.94
CA ALA A 146 0.73 8.10 1.49
C ALA A 146 -0.70 8.40 0.97
N CYS A 147 -1.73 8.37 1.83
CA CYS A 147 -3.10 8.74 1.49
C CYS A 147 -3.23 10.26 1.26
N ASP A 148 -4.29 10.68 0.57
CA ASP A 148 -4.58 12.11 0.34
C ASP A 148 -4.99 12.81 1.63
N GLU A 149 -5.78 12.13 2.48
CA GLU A 149 -6.25 12.67 3.76
C GLU A 149 -6.20 11.62 4.88
N ILE A 150 -6.12 12.10 6.11
CA ILE A 150 -6.06 11.29 7.32
C ILE A 150 -7.07 11.81 8.34
N ILE A 151 -8.02 10.96 8.75
CA ILE A 151 -8.90 11.22 9.88
C ILE A 151 -8.50 10.28 11.03
N LEU A 152 -8.15 10.86 12.18
CA LEU A 152 -7.78 10.12 13.39
C LEU A 152 -8.94 10.06 14.37
N VAL A 153 -9.21 8.88 14.93
CA VAL A 153 -10.16 8.74 16.01
C VAL A 153 -9.64 9.46 17.27
N ASP A 154 -10.49 10.30 17.88
CA ASP A 154 -10.18 10.98 19.14
C ASP A 154 -10.82 10.25 20.33
N ASP A 155 -10.24 9.12 20.65
CA ASP A 155 -10.60 8.25 21.78
C ASP A 155 -9.73 8.48 23.04
N ARG A 156 -8.89 9.52 23.02
CA ARG A 156 -7.89 9.89 24.03
C ARG A 156 -6.67 8.97 24.11
N SER A 157 -6.63 7.86 23.38
CA SER A 157 -5.52 6.90 23.41
C SER A 157 -4.84 6.73 22.07
N SER A 158 -5.59 6.82 20.97
CA SER A 158 -5.07 6.67 19.61
C SER A 158 -4.18 7.84 19.22
N ALA A 159 -3.02 7.50 18.69
CA ALA A 159 -1.98 8.45 18.29
C ALA A 159 -1.36 8.03 16.96
N VAL A 160 -0.78 8.99 16.25
CA VAL A 160 0.15 8.76 15.14
C VAL A 160 1.57 8.96 15.62
N SER A 161 2.52 8.13 15.16
CA SER A 161 3.93 8.22 15.57
C SER A 161 4.89 7.68 14.51
N LEU A 162 6.12 8.19 14.53
CA LEU A 162 7.28 7.63 13.81
C LEU A 162 8.38 7.30 14.83
N PRO A 163 8.24 6.21 15.59
CA PRO A 163 9.08 5.94 16.75
C PRO A 163 10.36 5.17 16.40
N GLU A 164 10.75 5.08 15.14
CA GLU A 164 11.85 4.27 14.67
C GLU A 164 13.20 4.70 15.27
N VAL A 165 13.45 6.01 15.34
CA VAL A 165 14.73 6.54 15.89
C VAL A 165 14.86 6.18 17.37
N PRO A 166 13.94 6.54 18.27
CA PRO A 166 14.11 6.28 19.70
C PRO A 166 14.01 4.80 20.08
N LEU A 167 13.26 3.99 19.33
CA LEU A 167 13.07 2.57 19.70
C LEU A 167 14.00 1.61 18.97
N LEU A 168 14.39 1.91 17.73
CA LEU A 168 15.12 0.98 16.86
C LEU A 168 16.47 1.52 16.39
N GLY A 169 16.76 2.82 16.60
CA GLY A 169 17.98 3.46 16.12
C GLY A 169 18.08 3.50 14.60
N VAL A 170 16.93 3.48 13.89
CA VAL A 170 16.84 3.59 12.43
C VAL A 170 15.90 4.71 12.03
N LEU A 171 16.00 5.19 10.80
CA LEU A 171 15.05 6.15 10.25
C LEU A 171 13.78 5.45 9.76
N PRO A 172 12.61 6.13 9.75
CA PRO A 172 11.44 5.69 9.01
C PRO A 172 11.80 5.41 7.54
N GLY A 173 11.62 4.16 7.11
CA GLY A 173 12.22 3.65 5.86
C GLY A 173 11.30 3.71 4.64
N THR A 174 10.02 4.08 4.79
CA THR A 174 9.04 4.07 3.69
C THR A 174 8.48 5.46 3.37
N GLY A 175 9.33 6.46 3.46
CA GLY A 175 9.07 7.83 3.02
C GLY A 175 8.37 8.71 4.05
N GLY A 176 8.31 8.30 5.33
CA GLY A 176 7.63 9.03 6.39
C GLY A 176 8.22 10.42 6.63
N LEU A 177 9.54 10.54 6.68
CA LEU A 177 10.22 11.83 6.90
C LEU A 177 9.90 12.83 5.77
N THR A 178 10.01 12.40 4.52
CA THR A 178 9.70 13.23 3.35
C THR A 178 8.24 13.65 3.35
N ARG A 179 7.31 12.73 3.62
CA ARG A 179 5.89 13.07 3.64
C ARG A 179 5.49 13.99 4.78
N VAL A 180 6.11 13.86 5.96
CA VAL A 180 5.89 14.78 7.08
C VAL A 180 6.32 16.20 6.72
N THR A 181 7.48 16.37 6.08
CA THR A 181 8.02 17.70 5.73
C THR A 181 7.40 18.23 4.42
N ASP A 182 7.47 17.48 3.34
CA ASP A 182 7.19 18.00 2.00
C ASP A 182 5.69 17.91 1.64
N LYS A 183 5.01 16.83 2.05
CA LYS A 183 3.58 16.65 1.75
C LYS A 183 2.68 17.28 2.81
N ARG A 184 2.98 17.04 4.09
CA ARG A 184 2.18 17.57 5.21
C ARG A 184 2.58 18.99 5.63
N HIS A 185 3.74 19.47 5.17
CA HIS A 185 4.30 20.78 5.53
C HIS A 185 4.37 21.01 7.05
N VAL A 186 4.74 19.96 7.77
CA VAL A 186 4.99 20.07 9.21
C VAL A 186 6.23 20.97 9.40
N ARG A 187 6.13 21.93 10.32
CA ARG A 187 7.24 22.81 10.64
C ARG A 187 8.45 21.99 11.15
N HIS A 188 9.66 22.27 10.67
CA HIS A 188 10.84 21.42 10.88
C HIS A 188 11.13 21.10 12.36
N ASP A 189 11.01 22.06 13.25
CA ASP A 189 11.21 21.86 14.69
C ASP A 189 10.18 20.90 15.31
N LEU A 190 8.93 20.91 14.80
CA LEU A 190 7.89 19.94 15.20
C LEU A 190 8.12 18.56 14.56
N ALA A 191 8.63 18.53 13.34
CA ALA A 191 9.00 17.28 12.67
C ALA A 191 10.17 16.59 13.39
N ASP A 192 11.18 17.34 13.80
CA ASP A 192 12.32 16.83 14.58
C ASP A 192 11.85 16.24 15.92
N LEU A 193 10.99 16.96 16.65
CA LEU A 193 10.44 16.48 17.90
C LEU A 193 9.55 15.23 17.68
N PHE A 194 8.72 15.23 16.66
CA PHE A 194 7.83 14.12 16.33
C PHE A 194 8.60 12.85 15.97
N CYS A 195 9.61 12.96 15.11
CA CYS A 195 10.38 11.81 14.63
C CYS A 195 11.42 11.29 15.64
N THR A 196 11.65 12.01 16.74
CA THR A 196 12.56 11.60 17.82
C THR A 196 11.84 11.21 19.12
N SER A 197 10.50 11.25 19.12
CA SER A 197 9.66 10.87 20.26
C SER A 197 9.00 9.50 20.03
N ALA A 198 8.86 8.71 21.10
CA ALA A 198 8.19 7.41 21.02
C ALA A 198 6.67 7.50 21.23
N GLU A 199 6.19 8.50 21.98
CA GLU A 199 4.80 8.58 22.44
C GLU A 199 3.79 8.93 21.34
N GLY A 200 4.22 9.54 20.25
CA GLY A 200 3.34 10.01 19.19
C GLY A 200 2.49 11.23 19.57
N VAL A 201 1.62 11.63 18.66
CA VAL A 201 0.75 12.81 18.79
C VAL A 201 -0.70 12.42 18.52
N ARG A 202 -1.64 12.96 19.31
CA ARG A 202 -3.07 12.62 19.28
C ARG A 202 -3.98 13.85 19.35
N GLY A 203 -5.26 13.63 19.04
CA GLY A 203 -6.31 14.62 19.17
C GLY A 203 -6.03 15.89 18.37
N GLU A 204 -6.52 17.03 18.84
CA GLU A 204 -6.37 18.33 18.17
C GLU A 204 -4.91 18.76 17.99
N LYS A 205 -3.99 18.28 18.84
CA LYS A 205 -2.55 18.52 18.65
C LYS A 205 -2.02 17.91 17.35
N ALA A 206 -2.53 16.74 16.95
CA ALA A 206 -2.14 16.11 15.69
C ALA A 206 -2.61 16.94 14.48
N VAL A 207 -3.80 17.54 14.57
CA VAL A 207 -4.30 18.48 13.55
C VAL A 207 -3.47 19.77 13.54
N ALA A 208 -3.23 20.37 14.70
CA ALA A 208 -2.45 21.60 14.82
C ALA A 208 -1.00 21.46 14.29
N TRP A 209 -0.43 20.26 14.39
CA TRP A 209 0.88 19.94 13.85
C TRP A 209 0.82 19.46 12.40
N ARG A 210 -0.36 19.42 11.77
CA ARG A 210 -0.58 18.93 10.40
C ARG A 210 -0.25 17.44 10.19
N LEU A 211 -0.16 16.68 11.25
CA LEU A 211 0.07 15.24 11.15
C LEU A 211 -1.16 14.50 10.62
N VAL A 212 -2.35 15.01 10.91
CA VAL A 212 -3.64 14.52 10.39
C VAL A 212 -4.49 15.69 9.92
N ASP A 213 -5.50 15.43 9.08
CA ASP A 213 -6.38 16.49 8.54
C ASP A 213 -7.53 16.79 9.48
N ALA A 214 -8.02 15.78 10.18
CA ALA A 214 -9.12 15.94 11.12
C ALA A 214 -9.09 14.88 12.22
N VAL A 215 -9.81 15.16 13.29
CA VAL A 215 -10.13 14.19 14.32
C VAL A 215 -11.64 14.03 14.46
N ALA A 216 -12.08 12.86 14.93
CA ALA A 216 -13.49 12.60 15.21
C ALA A 216 -13.66 11.74 16.45
N LYS A 217 -14.63 12.06 17.31
CA LYS A 217 -14.98 11.21 18.45
C LYS A 217 -15.50 9.85 17.99
N PRO A 218 -15.30 8.77 18.75
CA PRO A 218 -15.71 7.41 18.35
C PRO A 218 -17.17 7.34 17.88
N ALA A 219 -18.08 8.02 18.56
CA ALA A 219 -19.50 7.98 18.25
C ALA A 219 -19.89 8.51 16.85
N VAL A 220 -19.07 9.40 16.27
CA VAL A 220 -19.34 10.02 14.96
C VAL A 220 -18.24 9.71 13.95
N PHE A 221 -17.26 8.91 14.31
CA PHE A 221 -16.09 8.63 13.47
C PHE A 221 -16.48 8.00 12.13
N ALA A 222 -17.29 6.94 12.15
CA ALA A 222 -17.72 6.23 10.95
C ALA A 222 -18.53 7.16 10.01
N GLN A 223 -19.44 7.98 10.58
CA GLN A 223 -20.21 8.94 9.81
C GLN A 223 -19.30 9.98 9.15
N LYS A 224 -18.36 10.55 9.89
CA LYS A 224 -17.43 11.56 9.37
C LYS A 224 -16.53 11.01 8.27
N VAL A 225 -16.05 9.76 8.41
CA VAL A 225 -15.28 9.06 7.38
C VAL A 225 -16.11 8.89 6.11
N GLN A 226 -17.35 8.43 6.22
CA GLN A 226 -18.23 8.24 5.08
C GLN A 226 -18.57 9.56 4.37
N GLU A 227 -18.91 10.59 5.11
CA GLU A 227 -19.17 11.94 4.56
C GLU A 227 -17.93 12.46 3.79
N ARG A 228 -16.76 12.31 4.38
CA ARG A 228 -15.52 12.76 3.73
C ARG A 228 -15.16 11.94 2.50
N ALA A 229 -15.32 10.62 2.55
CA ALA A 229 -15.08 9.74 1.42
C ALA A 229 -15.98 10.09 0.22
N LEU A 230 -17.26 10.38 0.46
CA LEU A 230 -18.19 10.82 -0.58
C LEU A 230 -17.83 12.21 -1.12
N ALA A 231 -17.39 13.13 -0.26
CA ALA A 231 -16.93 14.45 -0.68
C ALA A 231 -15.66 14.37 -1.56
N LEU A 232 -14.72 13.46 -1.26
CA LEU A 232 -13.57 13.21 -2.09
C LEU A 232 -13.96 12.55 -3.42
N ALA A 233 -14.89 11.60 -3.39
CA ALA A 233 -15.41 10.95 -4.59
C ALA A 233 -16.07 11.95 -5.55
N ALA A 234 -16.76 12.96 -5.01
CA ALA A 234 -17.38 14.01 -5.82
C ALA A 234 -16.36 14.94 -6.51
N GLN A 235 -15.12 14.98 -6.05
CA GLN A 235 -14.03 15.78 -6.63
C GLN A 235 -13.24 15.01 -7.70
N SER A 236 -13.45 13.71 -7.81
CA SER A 236 -12.74 12.87 -8.79
C SER A 236 -13.31 13.10 -10.18
N ASP A 237 -12.42 13.23 -11.16
CA ASP A 237 -12.74 13.34 -12.59
C ASP A 237 -12.67 12.00 -13.33
N ARG A 238 -12.62 10.88 -12.60
CA ARG A 238 -12.69 9.54 -13.21
C ARG A 238 -13.97 9.42 -14.05
N PRO A 239 -13.87 8.94 -15.32
CA PRO A 239 -15.05 8.80 -16.18
C PRO A 239 -16.10 7.89 -15.55
N ALA A 240 -17.36 8.32 -15.59
CA ALA A 240 -18.47 7.57 -14.98
C ALA A 240 -18.86 6.32 -15.80
N ASP A 241 -18.55 6.33 -17.07
CA ASP A 241 -18.88 5.32 -18.09
C ASP A 241 -17.66 4.44 -18.48
N ALA A 242 -16.51 4.64 -17.85
CA ALA A 242 -15.33 3.85 -18.11
C ALA A 242 -15.59 2.37 -17.79
N LYS A 243 -15.09 1.51 -18.67
CA LYS A 243 -15.11 0.06 -18.44
C LYS A 243 -13.80 -0.36 -17.77
N GLY A 244 -13.90 -1.23 -16.77
CA GLY A 244 -12.73 -1.82 -16.15
C GLY A 244 -12.03 -2.81 -17.07
N VAL A 245 -10.74 -2.99 -16.83
CA VAL A 245 -9.89 -3.98 -17.50
C VAL A 245 -9.56 -5.07 -16.48
N ALA A 246 -9.98 -6.31 -16.75
CA ALA A 246 -9.70 -7.42 -15.86
C ALA A 246 -8.18 -7.71 -15.81
N LEU A 247 -7.62 -7.73 -14.60
CA LEU A 247 -6.21 -8.08 -14.39
C LEU A 247 -6.08 -9.60 -14.23
N THR A 248 -5.88 -10.28 -15.37
CA THR A 248 -5.66 -11.72 -15.39
C THR A 248 -4.23 -12.07 -14.96
N PRO A 249 -4.01 -13.25 -14.34
CA PRO A 249 -2.66 -13.73 -14.06
C PRO A 249 -1.83 -13.81 -15.34
N LEU A 250 -0.57 -13.38 -15.26
CA LEU A 250 0.36 -13.52 -16.39
C LEU A 250 0.72 -15.00 -16.60
N GLU A 251 0.62 -15.48 -17.83
CA GLU A 251 1.16 -16.79 -18.20
C GLU A 251 2.68 -16.77 -18.14
N ARG A 252 3.24 -17.65 -17.32
CA ARG A 252 4.68 -17.70 -17.13
C ARG A 252 5.18 -19.07 -16.73
N THR A 253 6.38 -19.41 -17.18
CA THR A 253 7.16 -20.55 -16.70
C THR A 253 8.34 -20.05 -15.88
N LEU A 254 8.46 -20.59 -14.67
CA LEU A 254 9.51 -20.21 -13.72
C LEU A 254 10.48 -21.38 -13.57
N GLU A 255 11.70 -21.22 -14.10
CA GLU A 255 12.80 -22.16 -14.00
C GLU A 255 13.82 -21.71 -12.93
N ALA A 256 14.80 -22.54 -12.61
CA ALA A 256 15.85 -22.20 -11.64
C ALA A 256 16.64 -20.95 -12.04
N ASP A 257 16.96 -20.83 -13.32
CA ASP A 257 17.78 -19.76 -13.87
C ASP A 257 17.11 -19.03 -15.05
N ALA A 258 15.78 -19.16 -15.22
CA ALA A 258 15.04 -18.43 -16.22
C ALA A 258 13.61 -18.10 -15.79
N LEU A 259 13.09 -16.99 -16.33
CA LEU A 259 11.67 -16.63 -16.30
C LEU A 259 11.22 -16.45 -17.74
N ARG A 260 10.15 -17.13 -18.12
CA ARG A 260 9.62 -17.10 -19.47
C ARG A 260 8.17 -16.64 -19.44
N TYR A 261 7.89 -15.54 -20.12
CA TYR A 261 6.57 -15.00 -20.42
C TYR A 261 6.35 -15.07 -21.93
N THR A 262 5.17 -14.77 -22.42
CA THR A 262 4.84 -14.77 -23.85
C THR A 262 5.84 -13.97 -24.68
N HIS A 263 6.13 -12.75 -24.26
CA HIS A 263 7.00 -11.84 -25.02
C HIS A 263 8.31 -11.48 -24.32
N VAL A 264 8.50 -11.92 -23.05
CA VAL A 264 9.68 -11.58 -22.27
C VAL A 264 10.34 -12.85 -21.73
N THR A 265 11.64 -12.95 -21.92
CA THR A 265 12.45 -14.00 -21.28
C THR A 265 13.56 -13.36 -20.46
N VAL A 266 13.76 -13.83 -19.23
CA VAL A 266 14.90 -13.46 -18.41
C VAL A 266 15.75 -14.70 -18.17
N GLU A 267 17.02 -14.66 -18.56
CA GLU A 267 18.00 -15.72 -18.34
C GLU A 267 19.05 -15.26 -17.34
N ILE A 268 19.30 -16.04 -16.29
CA ILE A 268 20.17 -15.68 -15.17
C ILE A 268 21.45 -16.51 -15.21
N ASP A 269 22.58 -15.87 -15.41
CA ASP A 269 23.91 -16.49 -15.27
C ASP A 269 24.47 -16.16 -13.87
N ARG A 270 24.33 -17.11 -12.95
CA ARG A 270 24.76 -16.91 -11.55
C ARG A 270 26.28 -16.87 -11.41
N ALA A 271 27.00 -17.53 -12.30
CA ALA A 271 28.45 -17.50 -12.27
C ALA A 271 29.01 -16.14 -12.66
N LYS A 272 28.43 -15.54 -13.69
CA LYS A 272 28.75 -14.18 -14.13
C LYS A 272 28.02 -13.08 -13.34
N ARG A 273 27.02 -13.46 -12.53
CA ARG A 273 26.14 -12.53 -11.81
C ARG A 273 25.44 -11.54 -12.74
N THR A 274 24.96 -12.04 -13.88
CA THR A 274 24.25 -11.27 -14.90
C THR A 274 22.86 -11.84 -15.14
N ALA A 275 21.93 -10.99 -15.62
CA ALA A 275 20.65 -11.41 -16.15
C ALA A 275 20.46 -10.77 -17.53
N THR A 276 20.06 -11.58 -18.51
CA THR A 276 19.76 -11.14 -19.86
C THR A 276 18.25 -11.10 -20.03
N TRP A 277 17.73 -9.94 -20.39
CA TRP A 277 16.33 -9.71 -20.69
C TRP A 277 16.15 -9.65 -22.21
N THR A 278 15.33 -10.54 -22.75
CA THR A 278 14.96 -10.56 -24.17
C THR A 278 13.49 -10.21 -24.28
N VAL A 279 13.19 -9.13 -24.98
CA VAL A 279 11.83 -8.71 -25.31
C VAL A 279 11.58 -8.99 -26.77
N LYS A 280 10.55 -9.78 -27.08
CA LYS A 280 10.13 -10.10 -28.46
C LYS A 280 8.96 -9.23 -28.84
N ALA A 281 9.00 -8.69 -30.04
CA ALA A 281 7.85 -7.99 -30.60
C ALA A 281 6.67 -8.96 -30.79
N PRO A 282 5.43 -8.49 -30.68
CA PRO A 282 4.26 -9.25 -31.07
C PRO A 282 4.35 -9.71 -32.53
N THR A 283 3.86 -10.93 -32.83
CA THR A 283 3.91 -11.51 -34.17
C THR A 283 2.61 -11.28 -34.97
N GLY A 284 1.52 -10.91 -34.31
CA GLY A 284 0.23 -10.60 -34.92
C GLY A 284 0.19 -9.21 -35.59
N ALA A 285 -0.86 -8.96 -36.35
CA ALA A 285 -1.16 -7.62 -36.89
C ALA A 285 -1.38 -6.66 -35.71
N GLN A 286 -0.74 -5.50 -35.76
CA GLN A 286 -0.89 -4.49 -34.73
C GLN A 286 -1.95 -3.46 -35.16
N PRO A 287 -2.74 -2.88 -34.21
CA PRO A 287 -3.70 -1.85 -34.56
C PRO A 287 -2.99 -0.66 -35.20
N SER A 288 -3.51 -0.18 -36.32
CA SER A 288 -2.91 0.90 -37.14
C SER A 288 -3.46 2.28 -36.84
N ASP A 289 -4.55 2.36 -36.07
CA ASP A 289 -5.22 3.60 -35.70
C ASP A 289 -5.90 3.51 -34.32
N ILE A 290 -6.35 4.65 -33.82
CA ILE A 290 -6.97 4.78 -32.51
C ILE A 290 -8.26 3.93 -32.40
N ALA A 291 -9.05 3.85 -33.47
CA ALA A 291 -10.31 3.10 -33.47
C ALA A 291 -10.04 1.60 -33.29
N ALA A 292 -9.02 1.06 -33.95
CA ALA A 292 -8.59 -0.32 -33.83
C ALA A 292 -8.05 -0.60 -32.39
N ILE A 293 -7.31 0.32 -31.77
CA ILE A 293 -6.82 0.20 -30.38
C ILE A 293 -8.00 0.14 -29.38
N ILE A 294 -9.06 0.92 -29.64
CA ILE A 294 -10.22 0.98 -28.72
C ILE A 294 -11.12 -0.25 -28.87
N ILE A 295 -11.20 -0.84 -30.07
CA ILE A 295 -12.09 -1.98 -30.36
C ILE A 295 -11.51 -3.30 -29.86
N GLU A 296 -10.20 -3.48 -29.91
CA GLU A 296 -9.55 -4.63 -29.28
C GLU A 296 -9.46 -4.37 -27.78
N PRO A 297 -10.27 -5.07 -26.94
CA PRO A 297 -9.96 -5.07 -25.52
C PRO A 297 -8.52 -5.57 -25.39
N VAL A 298 -7.69 -4.82 -24.68
CA VAL A 298 -6.33 -5.27 -24.34
C VAL A 298 -6.51 -6.62 -23.66
N GLN A 299 -6.44 -7.69 -24.46
CA GLN A 299 -6.24 -9.02 -23.91
C GLN A 299 -4.86 -8.94 -23.33
N GLY A 300 -4.81 -8.93 -21.98
CA GLY A 300 -3.55 -8.96 -21.26
C GLY A 300 -2.83 -10.26 -21.58
N GLU A 301 -2.03 -10.26 -22.63
CA GLU A 301 -1.02 -11.28 -22.90
C GLU A 301 0.30 -10.93 -22.22
#